data_a973016bd1076833633e5eff765011d8
#
_entry.id   a973016bd1076833633e5eff765011d8
#
_cell.length_a   1.000
_cell.length_b   1.000
_cell.length_c   1.000
_cell.angle_alpha   90.00
_cell.angle_beta   90.00
_cell.angle_gamma   90.00
#
_symmetry.space_group_name_H-M   'P 1'
#
loop_
_entity.id
_entity.type
_entity.pdbx_description
1 polymer ?
#
loop_
_entity_poly.entity_id
_entity_poly.type
_entity_poly.pdbx_seq_one_letter_code
_entity_poly.pdbx_strand_id
1 'polypeptide(L)'
;MGPQPSSTGRAGLPRRGLLRAAAAVAGGLAAGPAAASPTVRRRGIPLGYDNFAVRAMQWTARQLVDHAVELGCDSVFITDFAPFAGRDDDAALGELRRSAADRGVAIALGSWSICPTSKSFKPDWGTAEEHLARGIRMARALGSPAFRVIVGSHDDRLTPGGIAARITDTVAVLRAVKPRALDAGVKVAVENHAGDMQSRELLRLVQEAGPEFVGVNFDSGNACWTLEDPLAALDRLAPFVVTTSLRDTMLWETPEGVTAQWTALGEGCTDLPAFFDLFEKRCPGVTVHVETISGFAKPFACWSREFWRAYPEARAEDFAGFLALAKRGRPLAPFRPPEGAARAEAERRYQLGELERSIRHARDVLGLGVRT
;
A
#
# COMPACT_ATOMS: atom_id res chain seq x y z
N MET A 1 57.16 -22.49 43.54
CA MET A 1 58.34 -23.16 42.94
C MET A 1 58.32 -22.85 41.47
N GLY A 2 59.20 -21.90 41.11
CA GLY A 2 59.51 -21.69 39.68
C GLY A 2 60.51 -22.75 39.22
N PRO A 3 61.12 -22.63 38.05
CA PRO A 3 61.65 -21.35 37.49
C PRO A 3 61.45 -21.16 35.98
N GLN A 4 61.55 -19.96 35.54
CA GLN A 4 62.23 -19.52 34.30
C GLN A 4 63.75 -19.72 34.44
N PRO A 5 64.65 -19.50 33.46
CA PRO A 5 64.59 -18.62 32.27
C PRO A 5 65.44 -19.06 31.05
N SER A 6 65.53 -18.24 29.99
CA SER A 6 66.72 -17.68 29.30
C SER A 6 66.43 -17.51 27.79
N SER A 7 66.38 -16.35 27.23
CA SER A 7 67.36 -15.32 26.83
C SER A 7 68.29 -15.73 25.66
N THR A 8 68.40 -14.75 24.75
CA THR A 8 69.43 -14.37 23.75
C THR A 8 69.04 -14.70 22.29
N GLY A 9 69.21 -13.82 21.31
CA GLY A 9 70.10 -12.74 21.14
C GLY A 9 69.78 -11.88 19.91
N ARG A 10 70.25 -10.67 20.00
CA ARG A 10 70.26 -9.61 18.98
C ARG A 10 71.29 -9.86 17.86
N ALA A 11 70.98 -9.46 16.65
CA ALA A 11 71.90 -8.82 15.69
C ALA A 11 71.02 -8.24 14.56
N GLY A 12 70.97 -6.96 14.20
CA GLY A 12 72.07 -6.01 13.98
C GLY A 12 72.12 -5.72 12.47
N LEU A 13 71.65 -4.54 12.08
CA LEU A 13 71.56 -3.86 10.82
C LEU A 13 72.79 -4.00 9.88
N PRO A 14 72.72 -3.67 8.54
CA PRO A 14 72.92 -2.28 8.19
C PRO A 14 72.00 -1.71 7.05
N ARG A 15 71.76 -0.40 7.17
CA ARG A 15 71.35 0.52 6.10
C ARG A 15 72.47 0.79 5.14
N ARG A 16 72.14 0.83 3.84
CA ARG A 16 72.66 1.67 2.74
C ARG A 16 72.10 1.06 1.47
N GLY A 17 71.21 1.68 0.73
CA GLY A 17 71.35 2.91 -0.03
C GLY A 17 71.44 2.54 -1.50
N LEU A 18 70.43 2.89 -2.27
CA LEU A 18 70.61 3.30 -3.68
C LEU A 18 69.29 3.90 -4.25
N LEU A 19 69.34 5.18 -4.44
CA LEU A 19 68.48 5.95 -5.34
C LEU A 19 68.74 5.59 -6.80
N ARG A 20 67.68 5.49 -7.60
CA ARG A 20 67.53 5.74 -9.05
C ARG A 20 66.62 4.64 -9.62
N ALA A 21 65.47 4.91 -10.25
CA ALA A 21 65.13 5.82 -11.31
C ALA A 21 63.61 5.98 -11.37
N ALA A 22 63.11 7.20 -11.39
CA ALA A 22 61.73 7.51 -11.76
C ALA A 22 61.60 7.35 -13.28
N ALA A 23 60.85 6.33 -13.72
CA ALA A 23 60.31 6.28 -15.08
C ALA A 23 58.83 6.58 -14.98
N ALA A 24 58.44 7.79 -15.39
CA ALA A 24 57.07 8.20 -15.55
C ALA A 24 56.44 7.41 -16.71
N VAL A 25 55.67 6.40 -16.42
CA VAL A 25 54.70 5.84 -17.37
C VAL A 25 53.41 6.59 -17.17
N ALA A 26 53.15 7.60 -17.97
CA ALA A 26 51.85 8.20 -18.14
C ALA A 26 50.95 7.21 -18.89
N GLY A 27 50.38 6.24 -18.15
CA GLY A 27 49.33 5.40 -18.63
C GLY A 27 48.04 6.22 -18.59
N GLY A 28 47.60 6.74 -19.74
CA GLY A 28 46.30 7.32 -19.91
C GLY A 28 45.22 6.25 -19.55
N LEU A 29 44.59 6.43 -18.40
CA LEU A 29 43.33 5.77 -18.10
C LEU A 29 42.29 6.36 -19.07
N ALA A 30 42.09 5.68 -20.20
CA ALA A 30 40.93 5.90 -21.03
C ALA A 30 39.73 5.59 -20.14
N ALA A 31 38.99 6.63 -19.72
CA ALA A 31 37.67 6.48 -19.12
C ALA A 31 36.84 5.73 -20.15
N GLY A 32 36.62 4.46 -19.90
CA GLY A 32 35.63 3.70 -20.66
C GLY A 32 34.29 4.42 -20.60
N PRO A 33 33.47 4.32 -21.64
CA PRO A 33 32.15 4.94 -21.62
C PRO A 33 31.43 4.46 -20.36
N ALA A 34 30.98 5.42 -19.52
CA ALA A 34 30.14 5.12 -18.36
C ALA A 34 28.99 4.28 -18.88
N ALA A 35 28.87 3.06 -18.37
CA ALA A 35 27.74 2.19 -18.71
C ALA A 35 26.47 2.98 -18.41
N ALA A 36 25.69 3.32 -19.44
CA ALA A 36 24.41 3.97 -19.27
C ALA A 36 23.59 3.09 -18.33
N SER A 37 23.13 3.67 -17.23
CA SER A 37 22.22 2.98 -16.32
C SER A 37 21.06 2.43 -17.17
N PRO A 38 20.64 1.17 -16.98
CA PRO A 38 19.57 0.61 -17.78
C PRO A 38 18.36 1.52 -17.64
N THR A 39 17.85 2.02 -18.76
CA THR A 39 16.65 2.84 -18.78
C THR A 39 15.47 1.96 -18.33
N VAL A 40 14.86 2.33 -17.21
CA VAL A 40 13.69 1.61 -16.69
C VAL A 40 12.57 1.70 -17.71
N ARG A 41 11.98 0.55 -18.07
CA ARG A 41 10.83 0.48 -18.96
C ARG A 41 9.64 1.22 -18.31
N ARG A 42 9.11 2.23 -18.99
CA ARG A 42 7.89 2.92 -18.55
C ARG A 42 6.67 2.06 -18.88
N ARG A 43 5.80 1.84 -17.87
CA ARG A 43 4.61 1.00 -18.00
C ARG A 43 3.35 1.76 -18.43
N GLY A 44 3.36 3.09 -18.42
CA GLY A 44 2.18 3.90 -18.73
C GLY A 44 1.05 3.79 -17.70
N ILE A 45 1.36 3.29 -16.49
CA ILE A 45 0.41 3.18 -15.38
C ILE A 45 0.47 4.47 -14.58
N PRO A 46 -0.64 5.22 -14.40
CA PRO A 46 -0.65 6.43 -13.60
C PRO A 46 -0.30 6.13 -12.14
N LEU A 47 0.47 7.02 -11.51
CA LEU A 47 0.96 6.89 -10.14
C LEU A 47 0.44 8.03 -9.27
N GLY A 48 -0.16 7.69 -8.15
CA GLY A 48 -0.59 8.61 -7.11
C GLY A 48 -0.25 8.11 -5.72
N TYR A 49 -0.76 8.81 -4.72
CA TYR A 49 -0.69 8.34 -3.33
C TYR A 49 -2.05 8.47 -2.64
N ASP A 50 -2.25 7.61 -1.63
CA ASP A 50 -3.38 7.66 -0.71
C ASP A 50 -3.03 8.57 0.46
N ASN A 51 -3.92 9.51 0.83
CA ASN A 51 -3.66 10.48 1.90
C ASN A 51 -3.46 9.83 3.27
N PHE A 52 -3.90 8.60 3.47
CA PHE A 52 -3.67 7.89 4.72
C PHE A 52 -2.18 7.63 4.97
N ALA A 53 -1.36 7.57 3.91
CA ALA A 53 0.10 7.51 4.00
C ALA A 53 0.71 8.71 4.76
N VAL A 54 0.07 9.86 4.72
CA VAL A 54 0.50 11.12 5.35
C VAL A 54 -0.50 11.65 6.38
N ARG A 55 -1.29 10.77 6.98
CA ARG A 55 -2.38 11.13 7.93
C ARG A 55 -1.93 11.97 9.12
N ALA A 56 -0.67 11.86 9.56
CA ALA A 56 -0.13 12.67 10.64
C ALA A 56 -0.01 14.16 10.28
N MET A 57 -0.10 14.51 8.99
CA MET A 57 -0.08 15.90 8.52
C MET A 57 -1.41 16.62 8.74
N GLN A 58 -2.53 15.88 8.79
CA GLN A 58 -3.88 16.45 8.91
C GLN A 58 -4.17 17.50 7.82
N TRP A 59 -3.67 17.26 6.61
CA TRP A 59 -3.80 18.20 5.50
C TRP A 59 -5.22 18.28 4.95
N THR A 60 -5.58 19.49 4.51
CA THR A 60 -6.79 19.74 3.73
C THR A 60 -6.67 19.11 2.34
N ALA A 61 -7.82 18.92 1.66
CA ALA A 61 -7.84 18.36 0.30
C ALA A 61 -6.97 19.18 -0.68
N ARG A 62 -6.91 20.51 -0.53
CA ARG A 62 -6.03 21.36 -1.34
C ARG A 62 -4.55 21.08 -1.07
N GLN A 63 -4.15 21.00 0.18
CA GLN A 63 -2.75 20.68 0.55
C GLN A 63 -2.34 19.28 0.08
N LEU A 64 -3.27 18.31 0.08
CA LEU A 64 -3.02 16.97 -0.47
C LEU A 64 -2.78 17.03 -1.99
N VAL A 65 -3.56 17.84 -2.73
CA VAL A 65 -3.32 18.10 -4.15
C VAL A 65 -1.97 18.79 -4.38
N ASP A 66 -1.64 19.80 -3.55
CA ASP A 66 -0.36 20.51 -3.63
C ASP A 66 0.81 19.54 -3.49
N HIS A 67 0.75 18.67 -2.50
CA HIS A 67 1.79 17.65 -2.28
C HIS A 67 1.86 16.61 -3.42
N ALA A 68 0.72 16.24 -4.01
CA ALA A 68 0.73 15.36 -5.20
C ALA A 68 1.49 16.00 -6.37
N VAL A 69 1.33 17.30 -6.55
CA VAL A 69 2.08 18.06 -7.58
C VAL A 69 3.58 18.10 -7.24
N GLU A 70 3.95 18.38 -5.99
CA GLU A 70 5.35 18.39 -5.52
C GLU A 70 6.03 17.04 -5.74
N LEU A 71 5.32 15.96 -5.44
CA LEU A 71 5.80 14.60 -5.72
C LEU A 71 5.76 14.24 -7.21
N GLY A 72 5.20 15.09 -8.08
CA GLY A 72 4.98 14.78 -9.51
C GLY A 72 4.00 13.62 -9.73
N CYS A 73 3.10 13.35 -8.81
CA CYS A 73 2.08 12.30 -8.95
C CYS A 73 1.01 12.67 -9.97
N ASP A 74 0.43 11.66 -10.61
CA ASP A 74 -0.68 11.80 -11.57
C ASP A 74 -2.03 11.91 -10.87
N SER A 75 -2.10 11.47 -9.59
CA SER A 75 -3.35 11.43 -8.82
C SER A 75 -3.08 11.53 -7.32
N VAL A 76 -4.10 11.95 -6.57
CA VAL A 76 -4.20 11.80 -5.12
C VAL A 76 -5.50 11.09 -4.75
N PHE A 77 -5.41 10.12 -3.86
CA PHE A 77 -6.56 9.41 -3.31
C PHE A 77 -6.88 9.96 -1.93
N ILE A 78 -8.05 10.57 -1.76
CA ILE A 78 -8.53 11.11 -0.49
C ILE A 78 -9.55 10.12 0.07
N THR A 79 -9.16 9.37 1.09
CA THR A 79 -9.92 8.24 1.65
C THR A 79 -10.69 8.59 2.92
N ASP A 80 -10.94 9.88 3.14
CA ASP A 80 -11.76 10.42 4.24
C ASP A 80 -12.45 11.72 3.80
N PHE A 81 -13.56 12.07 4.45
CA PHE A 81 -14.26 13.34 4.23
C PHE A 81 -13.66 14.50 5.05
N ALA A 82 -12.90 14.20 6.11
CA ALA A 82 -12.29 15.23 6.97
C ALA A 82 -11.43 16.25 6.21
N PRO A 83 -10.62 15.90 5.20
CA PRO A 83 -9.83 16.86 4.42
C PRO A 83 -10.64 17.94 3.71
N PHE A 84 -11.94 17.72 3.47
CA PHE A 84 -12.82 18.71 2.81
C PHE A 84 -13.40 19.74 3.77
N ALA A 85 -13.45 19.46 5.10
CA ALA A 85 -13.74 20.39 6.19
C ALA A 85 -14.82 21.46 5.88
N GLY A 86 -16.07 21.06 5.63
CA GLY A 86 -17.18 21.98 5.35
C GLY A 86 -17.18 22.62 3.95
N ARG A 87 -16.30 22.19 3.06
CA ARG A 87 -16.23 22.55 1.64
C ARG A 87 -16.55 21.36 0.75
N ASP A 88 -17.62 20.68 1.05
CA ASP A 88 -18.05 19.45 0.35
C ASP A 88 -19.32 19.65 -0.50
N ASP A 89 -19.74 20.90 -0.72
CA ASP A 89 -20.74 21.24 -1.72
C ASP A 89 -20.18 21.09 -3.15
N ASP A 90 -21.06 20.91 -4.12
CA ASP A 90 -20.69 20.61 -5.50
C ASP A 90 -19.87 21.72 -6.17
N ALA A 91 -20.08 22.98 -5.77
CA ALA A 91 -19.33 24.13 -6.32
C ALA A 91 -17.87 24.11 -5.82
N ALA A 92 -17.66 23.92 -4.50
CA ALA A 92 -16.33 23.84 -3.89
C ALA A 92 -15.55 22.60 -4.39
N LEU A 93 -16.21 21.46 -4.53
CA LEU A 93 -15.60 20.24 -5.08
C LEU A 93 -15.24 20.42 -6.56
N GLY A 94 -16.11 21.07 -7.34
CA GLY A 94 -15.83 21.38 -8.75
C GLY A 94 -14.68 22.37 -8.93
N GLU A 95 -14.54 23.35 -8.03
CA GLU A 95 -13.36 24.25 -7.98
C GLU A 95 -12.07 23.48 -7.72
N LEU A 96 -12.08 22.63 -6.68
CA LEU A 96 -10.93 21.80 -6.33
C LEU A 96 -10.54 20.86 -7.49
N ARG A 97 -11.51 20.20 -8.13
CA ARG A 97 -11.30 19.36 -9.30
C ARG A 97 -10.59 20.12 -10.42
N ARG A 98 -11.09 21.32 -10.79
CA ARG A 98 -10.48 22.14 -11.85
C ARG A 98 -9.05 22.52 -11.50
N SER A 99 -8.84 23.03 -10.27
CA SER A 99 -7.51 23.43 -9.80
C SER A 99 -6.50 22.26 -9.77
N ALA A 100 -6.94 21.04 -9.48
CA ALA A 100 -6.10 19.84 -9.55
C ALA A 100 -5.81 19.45 -11.02
N ALA A 101 -6.84 19.45 -11.87
CA ALA A 101 -6.73 19.09 -13.28
C ALA A 101 -5.80 20.04 -14.07
N ASP A 102 -5.88 21.36 -13.81
CA ASP A 102 -5.00 22.38 -14.40
C ASP A 102 -3.52 22.14 -14.05
N ARG A 103 -3.26 21.39 -12.97
CA ARG A 103 -1.93 20.99 -12.50
C ARG A 103 -1.60 19.53 -12.84
N GLY A 104 -2.46 18.87 -13.64
CA GLY A 104 -2.29 17.51 -14.11
C GLY A 104 -2.49 16.44 -13.03
N VAL A 105 -3.24 16.72 -11.96
CA VAL A 105 -3.54 15.78 -10.87
C VAL A 105 -5.01 15.40 -10.90
N ALA A 106 -5.32 14.11 -10.96
CA ALA A 106 -6.66 13.57 -10.74
C ALA A 106 -6.92 13.38 -9.23
N ILE A 107 -8.20 13.44 -8.83
CA ILE A 107 -8.60 13.17 -7.45
C ILE A 107 -9.44 11.90 -7.44
N ALA A 108 -9.03 10.90 -6.68
CA ALA A 108 -9.84 9.76 -6.30
C ALA A 108 -10.43 9.98 -4.90
N LEU A 109 -11.62 9.43 -4.65
CA LEU A 109 -12.34 9.62 -3.39
C LEU A 109 -12.68 8.29 -2.73
N GLY A 110 -12.53 8.23 -1.42
CA GLY A 110 -12.98 7.13 -0.59
C GLY A 110 -13.50 7.57 0.77
N SER A 111 -13.94 6.62 1.54
CA SER A 111 -14.37 6.78 2.92
C SER A 111 -14.26 5.47 3.68
N TRP A 112 -15.02 5.34 4.77
CA TRP A 112 -14.92 4.29 5.76
C TRP A 112 -15.94 3.16 5.54
N SER A 113 -16.22 2.37 6.60
CA SER A 113 -17.11 1.22 6.55
C SER A 113 -18.56 1.59 6.20
N ILE A 114 -19.16 0.78 5.33
CA ILE A 114 -20.58 0.83 4.95
C ILE A 114 -21.35 -0.41 5.40
N CYS A 115 -20.73 -1.29 6.18
CA CYS A 115 -21.40 -2.46 6.74
C CYS A 115 -22.02 -2.09 8.10
N PRO A 116 -23.36 -1.95 8.22
CA PRO A 116 -24.00 -1.44 9.44
C PRO A 116 -23.82 -2.36 10.65
N THR A 117 -23.43 -3.60 10.44
CA THR A 117 -23.22 -4.60 11.49
C THR A 117 -21.74 -4.86 11.77
N SER A 118 -20.83 -4.19 11.06
CA SER A 118 -19.40 -4.24 11.33
C SER A 118 -19.04 -3.43 12.57
N LYS A 119 -18.01 -3.89 13.31
CA LYS A 119 -17.39 -3.12 14.39
C LYS A 119 -16.73 -1.83 13.89
N SER A 120 -16.39 -1.76 12.60
CA SER A 120 -15.78 -0.60 11.98
C SER A 120 -16.80 0.45 11.53
N PHE A 121 -18.10 0.13 11.52
CA PHE A 121 -19.12 1.09 11.11
C PHE A 121 -19.22 2.26 12.08
N LYS A 122 -19.31 3.47 11.53
CA LYS A 122 -19.50 4.71 12.28
C LYS A 122 -20.68 5.47 11.69
N PRO A 123 -21.69 5.84 12.51
CA PRO A 123 -22.89 6.54 12.03
C PRO A 123 -22.66 8.06 11.83
N ASP A 124 -21.43 8.53 11.77
CA ASP A 124 -21.07 9.95 11.65
C ASP A 124 -21.66 10.60 10.38
N TRP A 125 -21.96 9.78 9.38
CA TRP A 125 -22.51 10.18 8.08
C TRP A 125 -23.94 9.66 7.85
N GLY A 126 -24.66 9.32 8.93
CA GLY A 126 -26.00 8.73 8.89
C GLY A 126 -25.99 7.21 8.71
N THR A 127 -27.01 6.68 8.01
CA THR A 127 -27.07 5.26 7.64
C THR A 127 -26.00 4.93 6.60
N ALA A 128 -25.75 3.64 6.36
CA ALA A 128 -24.80 3.20 5.35
C ALA A 128 -25.19 3.68 3.94
N GLU A 129 -26.47 3.73 3.63
CA GLU A 129 -27.02 4.23 2.37
C GLU A 129 -26.83 5.75 2.23
N GLU A 130 -27.05 6.52 3.30
CA GLU A 130 -26.81 7.98 3.33
C GLU A 130 -25.33 8.28 3.17
N HIS A 131 -24.46 7.53 3.83
CA HIS A 131 -23.02 7.61 3.69
C HIS A 131 -22.58 7.36 2.23
N LEU A 132 -23.08 6.27 1.61
CA LEU A 132 -22.82 5.98 0.19
C LEU A 132 -23.36 7.06 -0.74
N ALA A 133 -24.59 7.54 -0.49
CA ALA A 133 -25.21 8.59 -1.29
C ALA A 133 -24.36 9.88 -1.31
N ARG A 134 -23.85 10.27 -0.14
CA ARG A 134 -22.92 11.41 0.00
C ARG A 134 -21.63 11.16 -0.77
N GLY A 135 -21.00 9.99 -0.57
CA GLY A 135 -19.73 9.66 -1.22
C GLY A 135 -19.84 9.62 -2.74
N ILE A 136 -20.90 9.01 -3.28
CA ILE A 136 -21.17 8.94 -4.73
C ILE A 136 -21.35 10.35 -5.31
N ARG A 137 -22.10 11.24 -4.64
CA ARG A 137 -22.28 12.64 -5.06
C ARG A 137 -20.93 13.38 -5.09
N MET A 138 -20.14 13.27 -4.01
CA MET A 138 -18.84 13.92 -3.92
C MET A 138 -17.86 13.37 -4.97
N ALA A 139 -17.82 12.05 -5.18
CA ALA A 139 -17.00 11.43 -6.21
C ALA A 139 -17.33 11.97 -7.60
N ARG A 140 -18.62 12.05 -7.96
CA ARG A 140 -19.06 12.65 -9.21
C ARG A 140 -18.59 14.09 -9.35
N ALA A 141 -18.77 14.93 -8.33
CA ALA A 141 -18.37 16.34 -8.34
C ALA A 141 -16.85 16.50 -8.51
N LEU A 142 -16.05 15.65 -7.86
CA LEU A 142 -14.59 15.59 -7.96
C LEU A 142 -14.10 14.97 -9.29
N GLY A 143 -14.96 14.29 -10.03
CA GLY A 143 -14.59 13.54 -11.23
C GLY A 143 -13.88 12.22 -10.93
N SER A 144 -14.02 11.69 -9.71
CA SER A 144 -13.54 10.37 -9.35
C SER A 144 -14.43 9.30 -10.01
N PRO A 145 -13.87 8.34 -10.77
CA PRO A 145 -14.66 7.28 -11.41
C PRO A 145 -15.16 6.23 -10.40
N ALA A 146 -14.61 6.23 -9.20
CA ALA A 146 -14.98 5.32 -8.13
C ALA A 146 -15.06 6.02 -6.78
N PHE A 147 -15.85 5.44 -5.88
CA PHE A 147 -15.90 5.80 -4.47
C PHE A 147 -15.50 4.57 -3.62
N ARG A 148 -14.33 4.64 -2.99
CA ARG A 148 -13.80 3.54 -2.17
C ARG A 148 -14.50 3.48 -0.83
N VAL A 149 -14.81 2.25 -0.40
CA VAL A 149 -15.37 1.92 0.91
C VAL A 149 -14.73 0.63 1.44
N ILE A 150 -14.90 0.38 2.75
CA ILE A 150 -14.50 -0.88 3.38
C ILE A 150 -15.71 -1.60 3.97
N VAL A 151 -15.58 -2.89 4.22
CA VAL A 151 -16.55 -3.67 5.00
C VAL A 151 -16.20 -3.57 6.48
N GLY A 152 -15.02 -4.00 6.88
CA GLY A 152 -14.65 -4.03 8.28
C GLY A 152 -13.17 -4.27 8.53
N SER A 153 -12.89 -5.20 9.43
CA SER A 153 -11.55 -5.62 9.80
C SER A 153 -11.53 -7.10 10.19
N HIS A 154 -10.34 -7.62 10.54
CA HIS A 154 -10.18 -8.98 11.05
C HIS A 154 -11.16 -9.31 12.21
N ASP A 155 -11.50 -8.34 13.06
CA ASP A 155 -12.38 -8.57 14.20
C ASP A 155 -13.80 -8.94 13.80
N ASP A 156 -14.24 -8.56 12.60
CA ASP A 156 -15.55 -8.91 12.07
C ASP A 156 -15.67 -10.40 11.74
N ARG A 157 -14.54 -11.08 11.46
CA ARG A 157 -14.49 -12.53 11.25
C ARG A 157 -14.89 -13.34 12.48
N LEU A 158 -14.68 -12.75 13.68
CA LEU A 158 -14.97 -13.37 14.99
C LEU A 158 -16.32 -12.98 15.55
N THR A 159 -17.14 -12.22 14.82
CA THR A 159 -18.49 -11.86 15.21
C THR A 159 -19.51 -12.94 14.82
N PRO A 160 -20.74 -12.96 15.39
CA PRO A 160 -21.76 -13.90 14.98
C PRO A 160 -22.03 -13.88 13.47
N GLY A 161 -21.98 -15.02 12.82
CA GLY A 161 -22.10 -15.18 11.38
C GLY A 161 -20.83 -14.83 10.59
N GLY A 162 -19.78 -14.33 11.28
CA GLY A 162 -18.47 -14.04 10.69
C GLY A 162 -18.53 -13.07 9.52
N ILE A 163 -17.52 -13.15 8.65
CA ILE A 163 -17.43 -12.27 7.48
C ILE A 163 -18.55 -12.53 6.46
N ALA A 164 -19.09 -13.74 6.41
CA ALA A 164 -20.20 -14.07 5.50
C ALA A 164 -21.46 -13.24 5.81
N ALA A 165 -21.80 -13.04 7.09
CA ALA A 165 -22.90 -12.16 7.48
C ALA A 165 -22.60 -10.69 7.11
N ARG A 166 -21.37 -10.22 7.32
CA ARG A 166 -20.95 -8.84 6.92
C ARG A 166 -21.07 -8.63 5.42
N ILE A 167 -20.71 -9.63 4.63
CA ILE A 167 -20.89 -9.59 3.16
C ILE A 167 -22.37 -9.45 2.81
N THR A 168 -23.24 -10.28 3.40
CA THR A 168 -24.69 -10.22 3.14
C THR A 168 -25.26 -8.84 3.46
N ASP A 169 -24.93 -8.29 4.64
CA ASP A 169 -25.41 -6.97 5.06
C ASP A 169 -24.89 -5.87 4.12
N THR A 170 -23.62 -5.94 3.72
CA THR A 170 -23.01 -4.98 2.80
C THR A 170 -23.63 -5.06 1.40
N VAL A 171 -23.91 -6.26 0.90
CA VAL A 171 -24.59 -6.45 -0.40
C VAL A 171 -25.97 -5.81 -0.40
N ALA A 172 -26.72 -5.92 0.69
CA ALA A 172 -28.03 -5.26 0.82
C ALA A 172 -27.92 -3.74 0.71
N VAL A 173 -26.96 -3.13 1.41
CA VAL A 173 -26.68 -1.68 1.36
C VAL A 173 -26.25 -1.25 -0.04
N LEU A 174 -25.33 -1.99 -0.67
CA LEU A 174 -24.86 -1.69 -2.03
C LEU A 174 -26.03 -1.72 -3.03
N ARG A 175 -26.88 -2.73 -2.98
CA ARG A 175 -28.05 -2.85 -3.87
C ARG A 175 -29.04 -1.70 -3.69
N ALA A 176 -29.23 -1.19 -2.48
CA ALA A 176 -30.10 -0.06 -2.21
C ALA A 176 -29.66 1.24 -2.92
N VAL A 177 -28.35 1.43 -3.11
CA VAL A 177 -27.80 2.64 -3.78
C VAL A 177 -27.48 2.43 -5.25
N LYS A 178 -27.69 1.23 -5.82
CA LYS A 178 -27.38 0.90 -7.21
C LYS A 178 -27.88 1.93 -8.24
N PRO A 179 -29.17 2.37 -8.22
CA PRO A 179 -29.62 3.36 -9.20
C PRO A 179 -28.79 4.65 -9.14
N ARG A 180 -28.51 5.12 -7.94
CA ARG A 180 -27.72 6.35 -7.72
C ARG A 180 -26.28 6.22 -8.24
N ALA A 181 -25.64 5.08 -8.04
CA ALA A 181 -24.28 4.83 -8.50
C ALA A 181 -24.23 4.80 -10.05
N LEU A 182 -25.19 4.12 -10.68
CA LEU A 182 -25.31 4.07 -12.14
C LEU A 182 -25.60 5.44 -12.75
N ASP A 183 -26.55 6.20 -12.19
CA ASP A 183 -26.89 7.55 -12.66
C ASP A 183 -25.71 8.54 -12.53
N ALA A 184 -24.90 8.36 -11.48
CA ALA A 184 -23.69 9.16 -11.26
C ALA A 184 -22.52 8.75 -12.16
N GLY A 185 -22.53 7.55 -12.73
CA GLY A 185 -21.40 6.95 -13.43
C GLY A 185 -20.21 6.66 -12.49
N VAL A 186 -20.48 6.41 -11.20
CA VAL A 186 -19.47 6.17 -10.16
C VAL A 186 -19.58 4.73 -9.69
N LYS A 187 -18.48 3.97 -9.76
CA LYS A 187 -18.42 2.64 -9.16
C LYS A 187 -18.17 2.72 -7.66
N VAL A 188 -18.84 1.85 -6.88
CA VAL A 188 -18.49 1.66 -5.47
C VAL A 188 -17.36 0.63 -5.40
N ALA A 189 -16.17 1.07 -5.02
CA ALA A 189 -14.98 0.24 -4.94
C ALA A 189 -14.81 -0.31 -3.51
N VAL A 190 -15.11 -1.59 -3.32
CA VAL A 190 -14.93 -2.25 -2.01
C VAL A 190 -13.49 -2.71 -1.87
N GLU A 191 -12.85 -2.37 -0.76
CA GLU A 191 -11.48 -2.75 -0.47
C GLU A 191 -11.39 -4.07 0.31
N ASN A 192 -10.38 -4.88 0.03
CA ASN A 192 -9.90 -5.92 0.92
C ASN A 192 -9.13 -5.26 2.08
N HIS A 193 -9.79 -5.03 3.22
CA HIS A 193 -9.29 -4.11 4.27
C HIS A 193 -8.92 -4.83 5.58
N ALA A 194 -7.75 -4.51 6.11
CA ALA A 194 -7.28 -4.86 7.46
C ALA A 194 -7.62 -6.30 7.95
N GLY A 195 -7.59 -7.26 7.04
CA GLY A 195 -7.85 -8.67 7.34
C GLY A 195 -9.34 -9.04 7.37
N ASP A 196 -10.24 -8.21 6.82
CA ASP A 196 -11.68 -8.51 6.76
C ASP A 196 -11.98 -9.63 5.75
N MET A 197 -11.62 -9.49 4.48
CA MET A 197 -11.98 -10.44 3.42
C MET A 197 -10.76 -11.00 2.70
N GLN A 198 -10.77 -12.31 2.47
CA GLN A 198 -9.95 -12.95 1.44
C GLN A 198 -10.44 -12.55 0.05
N SER A 199 -9.57 -12.65 -0.94
CA SER A 199 -9.93 -12.27 -2.32
C SER A 199 -11.14 -13.04 -2.88
N ARG A 200 -11.33 -14.30 -2.48
CA ARG A 200 -12.52 -15.10 -2.87
C ARG A 200 -13.82 -14.55 -2.23
N GLU A 201 -13.74 -14.11 -1.00
CA GLU A 201 -14.84 -13.52 -0.25
C GLU A 201 -15.23 -12.17 -0.85
N LEU A 202 -14.25 -11.33 -1.19
CA LEU A 202 -14.49 -10.05 -1.87
C LEU A 202 -15.06 -10.26 -3.28
N LEU A 203 -14.55 -11.24 -4.04
CA LEU A 203 -15.09 -11.60 -5.36
C LEU A 203 -16.57 -11.97 -5.25
N ARG A 204 -16.95 -12.79 -4.26
CA ARG A 204 -18.36 -13.14 -3.99
C ARG A 204 -19.20 -11.90 -3.71
N LEU A 205 -18.71 -10.99 -2.85
CA LEU A 205 -19.41 -9.74 -2.56
C LEU A 205 -19.69 -8.93 -3.83
N VAL A 206 -18.69 -8.74 -4.69
CA VAL A 206 -18.82 -7.97 -5.95
C VAL A 206 -19.84 -8.63 -6.88
N GLN A 207 -19.77 -9.96 -7.03
CA GLN A 207 -20.69 -10.71 -7.88
C GLN A 207 -22.13 -10.68 -7.37
N GLU A 208 -22.33 -10.80 -6.07
CA GLU A 208 -23.66 -10.73 -5.45
C GLU A 208 -24.24 -9.32 -5.46
N ALA A 209 -23.42 -8.29 -5.27
CA ALA A 209 -23.90 -6.91 -5.28
C ALA A 209 -24.26 -6.43 -6.70
N GLY A 210 -23.44 -6.74 -7.70
CA GLY A 210 -23.58 -6.38 -9.10
C GLY A 210 -22.32 -5.71 -9.67
N PRO A 211 -21.54 -6.44 -10.49
CA PRO A 211 -20.24 -5.95 -10.98
C PRO A 211 -20.34 -4.76 -11.96
N GLU A 212 -21.55 -4.47 -12.44
CA GLU A 212 -21.80 -3.32 -13.30
C GLU A 212 -21.61 -1.98 -12.57
N PHE A 213 -21.79 -1.93 -11.21
CA PHE A 213 -21.60 -0.71 -10.42
C PHE A 213 -20.70 -0.92 -9.20
N VAL A 214 -20.38 -2.16 -8.83
CA VAL A 214 -19.43 -2.47 -7.76
C VAL A 214 -18.11 -2.94 -8.38
N GLY A 215 -17.01 -2.47 -7.82
CA GLY A 215 -15.66 -2.89 -8.18
C GLY A 215 -14.81 -3.09 -6.92
N VAL A 216 -13.53 -3.24 -7.13
CA VAL A 216 -12.53 -3.49 -6.08
C VAL A 216 -11.56 -2.31 -5.98
N ASN A 217 -11.32 -1.83 -4.77
CA ASN A 217 -10.09 -1.15 -4.41
C ASN A 217 -9.10 -2.21 -3.93
N PHE A 218 -8.08 -2.48 -4.72
CA PHE A 218 -7.13 -3.54 -4.38
C PHE A 218 -6.02 -3.01 -3.47
N ASP A 219 -5.87 -3.63 -2.29
CA ASP A 219 -4.77 -3.39 -1.38
C ASP A 219 -3.86 -4.63 -1.29
N SER A 220 -2.62 -4.49 -1.77
CA SER A 220 -1.63 -5.57 -1.78
C SER A 220 -1.18 -5.99 -0.38
N GLY A 221 -1.06 -5.04 0.54
CA GLY A 221 -0.65 -5.32 1.91
C GLY A 221 -1.73 -6.04 2.72
N ASN A 222 -3.00 -5.70 2.46
CA ASN A 222 -4.14 -6.34 3.12
C ASN A 222 -4.36 -7.79 2.65
N ALA A 223 -3.95 -8.16 1.43
CA ALA A 223 -3.94 -9.56 1.00
C ALA A 223 -3.09 -10.44 1.92
N CYS A 224 -1.90 -9.94 2.33
CA CYS A 224 -1.08 -10.64 3.32
C CYS A 224 -1.75 -10.74 4.70
N TRP A 225 -2.64 -9.80 5.05
CA TRP A 225 -3.37 -9.83 6.32
C TRP A 225 -4.53 -10.84 6.33
N THR A 226 -4.86 -11.40 5.18
CA THR A 226 -5.81 -12.51 5.02
C THR A 226 -5.14 -13.82 4.59
N LEU A 227 -3.82 -13.92 4.79
CA LEU A 227 -3.00 -15.10 4.49
C LEU A 227 -3.02 -15.48 3.00
N GLU A 228 -2.98 -14.48 2.12
CA GLU A 228 -2.90 -14.67 0.67
C GLU A 228 -1.60 -14.05 0.10
N ASP A 229 -1.12 -14.62 -0.99
CA ASP A 229 -0.11 -13.98 -1.85
C ASP A 229 -0.78 -12.83 -2.61
N PRO A 230 -0.27 -11.57 -2.53
CA PRO A 230 -0.82 -10.43 -3.25
C PRO A 230 -0.94 -10.64 -4.77
N LEU A 231 -0.01 -11.40 -5.37
CA LEU A 231 -0.05 -11.71 -6.80
C LEU A 231 -1.23 -12.62 -7.16
N ALA A 232 -1.46 -13.67 -6.37
CA ALA A 232 -2.59 -14.57 -6.56
C ALA A 232 -3.93 -13.89 -6.29
N ALA A 233 -3.99 -13.02 -5.27
CA ALA A 233 -5.16 -12.23 -4.95
C ALA A 233 -5.49 -11.23 -6.09
N LEU A 234 -4.46 -10.55 -6.63
CA LEU A 234 -4.62 -9.67 -7.79
C LEU A 234 -5.14 -10.43 -9.02
N ASP A 235 -4.55 -11.57 -9.36
CA ASP A 235 -4.99 -12.34 -10.55
C ASP A 235 -6.48 -12.68 -10.48
N ARG A 236 -6.97 -13.03 -9.29
CA ARG A 236 -8.39 -13.33 -9.03
C ARG A 236 -9.30 -12.12 -9.14
N LEU A 237 -8.87 -10.98 -8.61
CA LEU A 237 -9.69 -9.77 -8.51
C LEU A 237 -9.53 -8.81 -9.69
N ALA A 238 -8.49 -8.96 -10.50
CA ALA A 238 -8.10 -8.04 -11.57
C ALA A 238 -9.25 -7.58 -12.49
N PRO A 239 -10.21 -8.44 -12.90
CA PRO A 239 -11.32 -8.01 -13.75
C PRO A 239 -12.25 -6.96 -13.11
N PHE A 240 -12.18 -6.81 -11.79
CA PHE A 240 -13.04 -5.93 -11.00
C PHE A 240 -12.29 -4.77 -10.35
N VAL A 241 -10.96 -4.74 -10.45
CA VAL A 241 -10.15 -3.66 -9.89
C VAL A 241 -10.41 -2.35 -10.63
N VAL A 242 -10.81 -1.31 -9.89
CA VAL A 242 -11.11 0.02 -10.41
C VAL A 242 -10.29 1.13 -9.75
N THR A 243 -9.69 0.85 -8.60
CA THR A 243 -8.72 1.70 -7.90
C THR A 243 -7.86 0.85 -6.98
N THR A 244 -6.83 1.44 -6.39
CA THR A 244 -5.88 0.71 -5.54
C THR A 244 -5.42 1.53 -4.34
N SER A 245 -5.00 0.84 -3.27
CA SER A 245 -4.22 1.37 -2.13
C SER A 245 -3.07 0.41 -1.89
N LEU A 246 -1.93 0.61 -2.60
CA LEU A 246 -0.84 -0.38 -2.63
C LEU A 246 0.26 -0.08 -1.62
N ARG A 247 0.72 -1.13 -0.97
CA ARG A 247 1.90 -1.14 -0.12
C ARG A 247 2.62 -2.48 -0.26
N ASP A 248 3.84 -2.57 0.23
CA ASP A 248 4.54 -3.84 0.33
C ASP A 248 4.43 -4.41 1.75
N THR A 249 4.73 -5.68 1.90
CA THR A 249 4.64 -6.39 3.18
C THR A 249 5.83 -7.31 3.34
N MET A 250 6.50 -7.22 4.48
CA MET A 250 7.47 -8.21 4.90
C MET A 250 6.78 -9.27 5.75
N LEU A 251 6.96 -10.53 5.37
CA LEU A 251 6.46 -11.70 6.10
C LEU A 251 7.63 -12.49 6.65
N TRP A 252 7.47 -13.11 7.83
CA TRP A 252 8.46 -14.07 8.35
C TRP A 252 7.82 -15.08 9.29
N GLU A 253 8.39 -16.28 9.31
CA GLU A 253 7.95 -17.35 10.21
C GLU A 253 8.34 -17.06 11.66
N THR A 254 7.48 -17.46 12.57
CA THR A 254 7.69 -17.43 14.03
C THR A 254 7.30 -18.79 14.64
N PRO A 255 7.67 -19.09 15.90
CA PRO A 255 7.25 -20.33 16.55
C PRO A 255 5.74 -20.56 16.56
N GLU A 256 4.95 -19.51 16.60
CA GLU A 256 3.48 -19.57 16.68
C GLU A 256 2.80 -19.51 15.30
N GLY A 257 3.53 -19.09 14.24
CA GLY A 257 2.95 -18.91 12.92
C GLY A 257 3.76 -18.00 12.03
N VAL A 258 3.15 -16.93 11.56
CA VAL A 258 3.76 -15.92 10.67
C VAL A 258 3.49 -14.53 11.19
N THR A 259 4.46 -13.64 11.12
CA THR A 259 4.24 -12.20 11.33
C THR A 259 4.26 -11.48 9.98
N ALA A 260 3.29 -10.57 9.79
CA ALA A 260 3.25 -9.65 8.65
C ALA A 260 3.50 -8.23 9.14
N GLN A 261 4.40 -7.51 8.48
CA GLN A 261 4.65 -6.09 8.72
C GLN A 261 4.55 -5.33 7.41
N TRP A 262 3.67 -4.33 7.36
CA TRP A 262 3.61 -3.42 6.22
C TRP A 262 4.87 -2.57 6.13
N THR A 263 5.32 -2.35 4.91
CA THR A 263 6.55 -1.63 4.58
C THR A 263 6.32 -0.62 3.46
N ALA A 264 7.28 0.26 3.26
CA ALA A 264 7.35 1.03 2.04
C ALA A 264 7.47 0.10 0.81
N LEU A 265 7.03 0.57 -0.33
CA LEU A 265 7.04 -0.20 -1.57
C LEU A 265 8.50 -0.54 -1.97
N GLY A 266 8.76 -1.82 -2.18
CA GLY A 266 10.10 -2.37 -2.47
C GLY A 266 10.91 -2.77 -1.24
N GLU A 267 10.37 -2.61 -0.03
CA GLU A 267 11.02 -3.02 1.22
C GLU A 267 10.43 -4.30 1.83
N GLY A 268 9.42 -4.89 1.19
CA GLY A 268 8.76 -6.14 1.59
C GLY A 268 9.29 -7.37 0.87
N CYS A 269 8.45 -8.39 0.76
CA CYS A 269 8.79 -9.66 0.10
C CYS A 269 7.88 -9.98 -1.11
N THR A 270 7.00 -9.06 -1.51
CA THR A 270 6.19 -9.19 -2.72
C THR A 270 7.09 -9.14 -3.97
N ASP A 271 6.86 -10.02 -4.94
CA ASP A 271 7.49 -9.92 -6.25
C ASP A 271 6.82 -8.78 -7.05
N LEU A 272 7.24 -7.54 -6.77
CA LEU A 272 6.68 -6.34 -7.40
C LEU A 272 6.84 -6.30 -8.92
N PRO A 273 7.98 -6.71 -9.53
CA PRO A 273 8.07 -6.84 -10.97
C PRO A 273 6.99 -7.72 -11.57
N ALA A 274 6.81 -8.95 -11.06
CA ALA A 274 5.76 -9.87 -11.53
C ALA A 274 4.35 -9.33 -11.24
N PHE A 275 4.16 -8.68 -10.08
CA PHE A 275 2.89 -8.04 -9.72
C PHE A 275 2.49 -6.96 -10.74
N PHE A 276 3.42 -6.07 -11.11
CA PHE A 276 3.13 -5.00 -12.05
C PHE A 276 3.10 -5.47 -13.52
N ASP A 277 3.74 -6.58 -13.87
CA ASP A 277 3.55 -7.22 -15.17
C ASP A 277 2.12 -7.76 -15.31
N LEU A 278 1.59 -8.37 -14.26
CA LEU A 278 0.20 -8.81 -14.21
C LEU A 278 -0.78 -7.63 -14.18
N PHE A 279 -0.51 -6.62 -13.36
CA PHE A 279 -1.34 -5.42 -13.21
C PHE A 279 -1.49 -4.68 -14.54
N GLU A 280 -0.38 -4.41 -15.23
CA GLU A 280 -0.38 -3.76 -16.55
C GLU A 280 -1.25 -4.49 -17.56
N LYS A 281 -1.19 -5.82 -17.55
CA LYS A 281 -1.95 -6.68 -18.47
C LYS A 281 -3.43 -6.77 -18.13
N ARG A 282 -3.79 -6.80 -16.83
CA ARG A 282 -5.13 -7.18 -16.37
C ARG A 282 -5.95 -6.02 -15.84
N CYS A 283 -5.31 -4.90 -15.48
CA CYS A 283 -5.94 -3.71 -14.92
C CYS A 283 -5.65 -2.44 -15.77
N PRO A 284 -5.93 -2.46 -17.09
CA PRO A 284 -5.58 -1.33 -17.96
C PRO A 284 -6.31 -0.05 -17.53
N GLY A 285 -5.56 1.07 -17.45
CA GLY A 285 -6.10 2.38 -17.10
C GLY A 285 -6.37 2.61 -15.61
N VAL A 286 -6.15 1.62 -14.76
CA VAL A 286 -6.29 1.78 -13.32
C VAL A 286 -5.07 2.51 -12.75
N THR A 287 -5.32 3.53 -11.93
CA THR A 287 -4.27 4.28 -11.23
C THR A 287 -3.74 3.49 -10.03
N VAL A 288 -2.42 3.48 -9.87
CA VAL A 288 -1.76 2.98 -8.67
C VAL A 288 -1.66 4.10 -7.64
N HIS A 289 -2.27 3.91 -6.47
CA HIS A 289 -2.11 4.80 -5.32
C HIS A 289 -1.28 4.10 -4.24
N VAL A 290 -0.18 4.72 -3.85
CA VAL A 290 0.70 4.21 -2.79
C VAL A 290 0.11 4.60 -1.44
N GLU A 291 -0.15 3.60 -0.59
CA GLU A 291 -0.61 3.78 0.78
C GLU A 291 0.39 3.17 1.77
N THR A 292 1.36 3.95 2.22
CA THR A 292 2.31 3.48 3.22
C THR A 292 1.73 3.62 4.62
N ILE A 293 1.60 2.49 5.34
CA ILE A 293 1.25 2.45 6.76
C ILE A 293 2.26 1.52 7.43
N SER A 294 3.51 1.91 7.43
CA SER A 294 4.58 1.05 7.92
C SER A 294 4.67 1.02 9.45
N GLY A 295 5.39 0.03 9.95
CA GLY A 295 5.63 -0.15 11.37
C GLY A 295 4.54 -0.94 12.10
N PHE A 296 3.46 -1.32 11.44
CA PHE A 296 2.49 -2.26 12.01
C PHE A 296 2.91 -3.69 11.73
N ALA A 297 3.33 -4.40 12.77
CA ALA A 297 3.57 -5.83 12.72
C ALA A 297 2.38 -6.57 13.34
N LYS A 298 1.78 -7.50 12.59
CA LYS A 298 0.68 -8.33 13.05
C LYS A 298 1.09 -9.79 13.07
N PRO A 299 1.12 -10.43 14.24
CA PRO A 299 1.33 -11.87 14.33
C PRO A 299 0.05 -12.62 13.99
N PHE A 300 0.20 -13.71 13.26
CA PHE A 300 -0.84 -14.69 12.95
C PHE A 300 -0.44 -16.03 13.55
N ALA A 301 -1.18 -16.51 14.55
CA ALA A 301 -0.92 -17.80 15.19
C ALA A 301 -1.45 -18.96 14.33
N CYS A 302 -1.07 -18.98 13.04
CA CYS A 302 -1.64 -19.89 12.05
C CYS A 302 -1.22 -21.36 12.19
N TRP A 303 -0.33 -21.70 13.11
CA TRP A 303 -0.07 -23.08 13.51
C TRP A 303 -1.11 -23.62 14.50
N SER A 304 -1.94 -22.72 15.12
CA SER A 304 -3.01 -23.11 16.00
C SER A 304 -4.31 -23.42 15.24
N ARG A 305 -4.99 -24.54 15.60
CA ARG A 305 -6.31 -24.87 15.07
C ARG A 305 -7.35 -23.77 15.38
N GLU A 306 -7.23 -23.11 16.52
CA GLU A 306 -8.16 -22.05 16.95
C GLU A 306 -8.15 -20.86 15.99
N PHE A 307 -6.99 -20.50 15.49
CA PHE A 307 -6.82 -19.42 14.53
C PHE A 307 -7.71 -19.61 13.28
N TRP A 308 -7.78 -20.83 12.78
CA TRP A 308 -8.51 -21.16 11.53
C TRP A 308 -10.03 -21.08 11.66
N ARG A 309 -10.56 -20.94 12.87
CA ARG A 309 -12.00 -20.67 13.05
C ARG A 309 -12.45 -19.37 12.42
N ALA A 310 -11.57 -18.39 12.31
CA ALA A 310 -11.82 -17.13 11.61
C ALA A 310 -11.81 -17.28 10.08
N TYR A 311 -11.32 -18.41 9.56
CA TYR A 311 -11.13 -18.66 8.12
C TYR A 311 -11.71 -20.01 7.68
N PRO A 312 -13.02 -20.25 7.85
CA PRO A 312 -13.62 -21.58 7.59
C PRO A 312 -13.58 -21.99 6.12
N GLU A 313 -13.46 -21.03 5.20
CA GLU A 313 -13.41 -21.26 3.75
C GLU A 313 -11.99 -21.11 3.16
N ALA A 314 -10.97 -20.97 4.02
CA ALA A 314 -9.57 -20.80 3.57
C ALA A 314 -9.12 -22.00 2.71
N ARG A 315 -8.38 -21.70 1.66
CA ARG A 315 -7.84 -22.70 0.75
C ARG A 315 -6.36 -22.95 1.02
N ALA A 316 -5.97 -24.21 0.98
CA ALA A 316 -4.58 -24.61 1.18
C ALA A 316 -3.64 -23.98 0.14
N GLU A 317 -4.12 -23.81 -1.11
CA GLU A 317 -3.36 -23.18 -2.19
C GLU A 317 -3.03 -21.72 -1.92
N ASP A 318 -3.99 -20.93 -1.40
CA ASP A 318 -3.81 -19.51 -1.05
C ASP A 318 -2.82 -19.38 0.12
N PHE A 319 -2.98 -20.22 1.15
CA PHE A 319 -2.07 -20.24 2.29
C PHE A 319 -0.65 -20.70 1.92
N ALA A 320 -0.51 -21.64 0.98
CA ALA A 320 0.80 -22.09 0.51
C ALA A 320 1.58 -20.96 -0.17
N GLY A 321 0.91 -20.11 -0.98
CA GLY A 321 1.49 -18.91 -1.58
C GLY A 321 1.99 -17.93 -0.51
N PHE A 322 1.13 -17.61 0.46
CA PHE A 322 1.48 -16.76 1.60
C PHE A 322 2.69 -17.31 2.39
N LEU A 323 2.70 -18.61 2.69
CA LEU A 323 3.80 -19.24 3.41
C LEU A 323 5.11 -19.23 2.61
N ALA A 324 5.04 -19.37 1.29
CA ALA A 324 6.21 -19.25 0.42
C ALA A 324 6.84 -17.85 0.48
N LEU A 325 6.03 -16.80 0.62
CA LEU A 325 6.52 -15.44 0.89
C LEU A 325 7.18 -15.34 2.27
N ALA A 326 6.53 -15.87 3.31
CA ALA A 326 7.05 -15.83 4.69
C ALA A 326 8.41 -16.52 4.83
N LYS A 327 8.64 -17.63 4.10
CA LYS A 327 9.92 -18.36 4.08
C LYS A 327 11.07 -17.56 3.46
N ARG A 328 10.78 -16.57 2.62
CA ARG A 328 11.79 -15.71 1.99
C ARG A 328 12.03 -14.41 2.76
N GLY A 329 11.15 -14.11 3.70
CA GLY A 329 11.23 -12.88 4.46
C GLY A 329 12.12 -12.97 5.70
N ARG A 330 12.17 -11.88 6.43
CA ARG A 330 13.00 -11.72 7.62
C ARG A 330 12.35 -10.80 8.64
N PRO A 331 12.63 -10.98 9.93
CA PRO A 331 12.15 -10.05 10.94
C PRO A 331 12.58 -8.60 10.68
N LEU A 332 11.65 -7.67 10.86
CA LEU A 332 11.89 -6.23 10.81
C LEU A 332 11.53 -5.58 12.15
N ALA A 333 12.33 -4.60 12.56
CA ALA A 333 11.97 -3.76 13.69
C ALA A 333 10.88 -2.76 13.25
N PRO A 334 9.72 -2.72 13.95
CA PRO A 334 8.71 -1.73 13.65
C PRO A 334 9.20 -0.32 14.05
N PHE A 335 8.75 0.68 13.29
CA PHE A 335 8.98 2.07 13.70
C PHE A 335 8.30 2.34 15.04
N ARG A 336 9.05 2.92 15.96
CA ARG A 336 8.56 3.35 17.27
C ARG A 336 8.88 4.84 17.43
N PRO A 337 7.87 5.71 17.38
CA PRO A 337 8.10 7.13 17.61
C PRO A 337 8.57 7.34 19.06
N PRO A 338 9.39 8.38 19.32
CA PRO A 338 9.76 8.76 20.67
C PRO A 338 8.52 9.17 21.47
N GLU A 339 8.62 9.15 22.77
CA GLU A 339 7.56 9.64 23.66
C GLU A 339 7.56 11.18 23.76
N GLY A 340 6.44 11.76 24.22
CA GLY A 340 6.30 13.18 24.52
C GLY A 340 6.20 14.08 23.28
N ALA A 341 6.67 15.32 23.40
CA ALA A 341 6.48 16.39 22.42
C ALA A 341 7.12 16.08 21.03
N ALA A 342 8.18 15.28 21.00
CA ALA A 342 8.86 14.92 19.75
C ALA A 342 8.10 13.88 18.89
N ARG A 343 7.07 13.24 19.45
CA ARG A 343 6.34 12.14 18.80
C ARG A 343 5.69 12.57 17.48
N ALA A 344 4.91 13.63 17.52
CA ALA A 344 4.15 14.09 16.35
C ALA A 344 5.07 14.46 15.17
N GLU A 345 6.19 15.10 15.47
CA GLU A 345 7.18 15.46 14.44
C GLU A 345 7.90 14.22 13.88
N ALA A 346 8.23 13.25 14.74
CA ALA A 346 8.84 11.99 14.32
C ALA A 346 7.89 11.18 13.43
N GLU A 347 6.60 11.11 13.77
CA GLU A 347 5.57 10.43 12.97
C GLU A 347 5.39 11.12 11.60
N ARG A 348 5.31 12.44 11.55
CA ARG A 348 5.23 13.19 10.29
C ARG A 348 6.43 12.93 9.38
N ARG A 349 7.64 13.05 9.92
CA ARG A 349 8.87 12.82 9.16
C ARG A 349 8.95 11.39 8.65
N TYR A 350 8.57 10.42 9.48
CA TYR A 350 8.57 9.02 9.12
C TYR A 350 7.60 8.74 7.96
N GLN A 351 6.34 9.21 8.05
CA GLN A 351 5.33 9.02 7.01
C GLN A 351 5.72 9.66 5.68
N LEU A 352 6.23 10.90 5.70
CA LEU A 352 6.75 11.55 4.49
C LEU A 352 7.89 10.76 3.86
N GLY A 353 8.89 10.38 4.66
CA GLY A 353 10.03 9.63 4.16
C GLY A 353 9.68 8.29 3.55
N GLU A 354 8.67 7.59 4.11
CA GLU A 354 8.19 6.33 3.54
C GLU A 354 7.45 6.52 2.22
N LEU A 355 6.56 7.52 2.16
CA LEU A 355 5.86 7.85 0.93
C LEU A 355 6.84 8.25 -0.18
N GLU A 356 7.78 9.15 0.11
CA GLU A 356 8.79 9.58 -0.85
C GLU A 356 9.65 8.43 -1.39
N ARG A 357 10.11 7.52 -0.50
CA ARG A 357 10.85 6.32 -0.92
C ARG A 357 10.00 5.41 -1.80
N SER A 358 8.74 5.22 -1.45
CA SER A 358 7.81 4.37 -2.20
C SER A 358 7.51 4.95 -3.59
N ILE A 359 7.25 6.25 -3.69
CA ILE A 359 7.03 6.95 -4.97
C ILE A 359 8.29 6.89 -5.84
N ARG A 360 9.47 7.07 -5.25
CA ARG A 360 10.75 6.95 -5.97
C ARG A 360 10.93 5.51 -6.48
N HIS A 361 10.72 4.50 -5.64
CA HIS A 361 10.80 3.09 -6.06
C HIS A 361 9.81 2.77 -7.19
N ALA A 362 8.58 3.25 -7.08
CA ALA A 362 7.55 3.07 -8.10
C ALA A 362 7.98 3.63 -9.46
N ARG A 363 8.64 4.79 -9.49
CA ARG A 363 9.11 5.43 -10.71
C ARG A 363 10.39 4.85 -11.26
N ASP A 364 11.40 4.75 -10.40
CA ASP A 364 12.78 4.53 -10.83
C ASP A 364 13.10 3.05 -10.98
N VAL A 365 12.31 2.16 -10.35
CA VAL A 365 12.49 0.71 -10.41
C VAL A 365 11.34 0.04 -11.16
N LEU A 366 10.09 0.42 -10.88
CA LEU A 366 8.93 -0.24 -11.45
C LEU A 366 8.38 0.44 -12.71
N GLY A 367 8.85 1.65 -13.04
CA GLY A 367 8.48 2.36 -14.26
C GLY A 367 7.06 2.94 -14.26
N LEU A 368 6.49 3.22 -13.07
CA LEU A 368 5.17 3.81 -12.93
C LEU A 368 5.21 5.33 -13.07
N GLY A 369 4.03 5.92 -13.28
CA GLY A 369 3.84 7.35 -13.52
C GLY A 369 3.83 7.68 -15.00
N VAL A 370 2.91 8.55 -15.40
CA VAL A 370 2.77 9.03 -16.80
C VAL A 370 3.28 10.45 -16.96
N ARG A 371 3.43 11.19 -15.87
CA ARG A 371 4.09 12.51 -15.87
C ARG A 371 5.60 12.35 -15.94
N THR A 372 6.23 13.19 -16.75
CA THR A 372 7.70 13.26 -16.95
C THR A 372 8.31 14.40 -16.16
#